data_3096e883a4aa10bf0d2ccd33a0304f83
#
_entry.id   3096e883a4aa10bf0d2ccd33a0304f83
#
_cell.length_a   1.000
_cell.length_b   1.000
_cell.length_c   1.000
_cell.angle_alpha   90.00
_cell.angle_beta   90.00
_cell.angle_gamma   90.00
#
_symmetry.space_group_name_H-M   'P 1'
#
loop_
_entity.id
_entity.type
_entity.pdbx_description
1 polymer ?
#
loop_
_entity_poly.entity_id
_entity_poly.type
_entity_poly.pdbx_seq_one_letter_code
_entity_poly.pdbx_strand_id
1 'polypeptide(L)'
;MCIRDRWEAETTPADFAHYVHFIIEQLGSELHYICTINEANMGIQVAAIAERYKRQMMAQMQAAQSGGNSADGSVQVGINLQKMMEGQKAAAAENLEVFGVEKVENFTSMRTREGDLLILKAHELAKKEIKALYPDIKVGLTLSLHDIQPQEDGMERAKKEWDEEFMHYLPYIKDDDFLGVQNYTRSLIGADGQLPNPDGAELTQMNYEFYPEALEHVLRKVAKDFHGDLYVTENGIATADDTRRVAFIDTALKGIVSCINDGLPVKSYFHWSLLDNFEWQKGYSMTFGLIAVDRSTQTRHPKESLSFLGHWNQ
;
A
#
# COMPACT_ATOMS: atom_id res chain seq x y z
N MET A 1 -11.92 12.48 14.10
CA MET A 1 -11.26 12.90 12.85
C MET A 1 -12.35 13.27 11.85
N CYS A 2 -12.37 14.52 11.41
CA CYS A 2 -13.45 14.98 10.53
C CYS A 2 -13.23 14.43 9.11
N ILE A 3 -14.17 13.64 8.60
CA ILE A 3 -14.19 13.15 7.21
C ILE A 3 -14.12 14.33 6.21
N ARG A 4 -14.53 15.51 6.67
CA ARG A 4 -14.66 16.73 5.86
C ARG A 4 -13.33 17.37 5.45
N ASP A 5 -12.31 17.35 6.32
CA ASP A 5 -11.12 18.18 6.17
C ASP A 5 -9.86 17.38 5.79
N ARG A 6 -9.95 16.07 5.68
CA ARG A 6 -8.86 15.16 5.27
C ARG A 6 -7.58 15.30 6.11
N TRP A 7 -6.53 14.70 5.57
CA TRP A 7 -5.16 14.91 5.98
C TRP A 7 -4.58 16.28 5.53
N GLU A 8 -5.33 17.12 4.82
CA GLU A 8 -4.83 18.37 4.23
C GLU A 8 -5.18 19.62 5.05
N ALA A 9 -5.90 19.47 6.16
CA ALA A 9 -6.14 20.58 7.08
C ALA A 9 -4.91 20.85 7.94
N GLU A 10 -4.55 22.14 8.11
CA GLU A 10 -3.41 22.55 8.93
C GLU A 10 -3.51 22.07 10.38
N THR A 11 -4.73 21.85 10.87
CA THR A 11 -4.98 21.35 12.24
C THR A 11 -4.78 19.86 12.38
N THR A 12 -4.80 19.09 11.28
CA THR A 12 -4.76 17.61 11.31
C THR A 12 -3.61 17.03 12.14
N PRO A 13 -2.38 17.55 12.08
CA PRO A 13 -1.30 17.02 12.92
C PRO A 13 -1.59 17.13 14.43
N ALA A 14 -2.15 18.25 14.86
CA ALA A 14 -2.51 18.47 16.27
C ALA A 14 -3.72 17.62 16.69
N ASP A 15 -4.74 17.53 15.81
CA ASP A 15 -5.94 16.72 16.06
C ASP A 15 -5.59 15.23 16.15
N PHE A 16 -4.68 14.77 15.29
CA PHE A 16 -4.18 13.39 15.32
C PHE A 16 -3.35 13.11 16.59
N ALA A 17 -2.48 14.02 16.97
CA ALA A 17 -1.71 13.90 18.23
C ALA A 17 -2.64 13.84 19.45
N HIS A 18 -3.70 14.65 19.48
CA HIS A 18 -4.72 14.60 20.54
C HIS A 18 -5.44 13.25 20.59
N TYR A 19 -5.84 12.72 19.41
CA TYR A 19 -6.44 11.39 19.32
C TYR A 19 -5.48 10.30 19.85
N VAL A 20 -4.21 10.36 19.45
CA VAL A 20 -3.18 9.41 19.90
C VAL A 20 -2.98 9.52 21.40
N HIS A 21 -2.88 10.74 21.96
CA HIS A 21 -2.77 10.96 23.39
C HIS A 21 -3.90 10.26 24.15
N PHE A 22 -5.16 10.46 23.73
CA PHE A 22 -6.31 9.80 24.35
C PHE A 22 -6.21 8.27 24.31
N ILE A 23 -5.83 7.69 23.14
CA ILE A 23 -5.67 6.23 23.00
C ILE A 23 -4.57 5.70 23.92
N ILE A 24 -3.45 6.41 24.00
CA ILE A 24 -2.30 6.00 24.82
C ILE A 24 -2.60 6.11 26.32
N GLU A 25 -3.33 7.11 26.75
CA GLU A 25 -3.79 7.19 28.15
C GLU A 25 -4.64 5.97 28.55
N GLN A 26 -5.48 5.46 27.63
CA GLN A 26 -6.38 4.35 27.91
C GLN A 26 -5.74 2.96 27.76
N LEU A 27 -4.85 2.78 26.79
CA LEU A 27 -4.36 1.47 26.38
C LEU A 27 -2.84 1.33 26.45
N GLY A 28 -2.10 2.38 26.73
CA GLY A 28 -0.64 2.40 26.64
C GLY A 28 0.05 1.33 27.49
N SER A 29 -0.50 0.96 28.65
CA SER A 29 0.04 -0.13 29.49
C SER A 29 0.04 -1.50 28.82
N GLU A 30 -0.82 -1.71 27.83
CA GLU A 30 -0.98 -2.97 27.11
C GLU A 30 -0.19 -3.00 25.78
N LEU A 31 0.39 -1.86 25.38
CA LEU A 31 1.01 -1.71 24.06
C LEU A 31 2.53 -1.71 24.16
N HIS A 32 3.17 -2.44 23.24
CA HIS A 32 4.62 -2.49 23.14
C HIS A 32 5.14 -1.87 21.83
N TYR A 33 4.34 -1.94 20.75
CA TYR A 33 4.66 -1.44 19.42
C TYR A 33 3.48 -0.67 18.86
N ILE A 34 3.75 0.45 18.21
CA ILE A 34 2.72 1.28 17.57
C ILE A 34 3.21 1.72 16.20
N CYS A 35 2.45 1.37 15.17
CA CYS A 35 2.49 2.03 13.87
C CYS A 35 1.53 3.21 13.91
N THR A 36 2.05 4.42 13.85
CA THR A 36 1.22 5.63 13.96
C THR A 36 0.27 5.79 12.79
N ILE A 37 0.77 5.60 11.57
CA ILE A 37 0.04 5.77 10.33
C ILE A 37 0.37 4.58 9.41
N ASN A 38 -0.69 3.89 8.95
CA ASN A 38 -0.54 2.81 7.99
C ASN A 38 -0.38 3.37 6.58
N GLU A 39 0.58 2.81 5.82
CA GLU A 39 0.85 3.19 4.42
C GLU A 39 0.90 4.71 4.22
N ALA A 40 1.77 5.37 5.01
CA ALA A 40 1.85 6.84 5.02
C ALA A 40 2.05 7.44 3.61
N ASN A 41 2.68 6.71 2.68
CA ASN A 41 2.94 7.11 1.30
C ASN A 41 1.79 6.81 0.31
N MET A 42 0.72 6.12 0.73
CA MET A 42 -0.34 5.67 -0.19
C MET A 42 -1.06 6.86 -0.88
N GLY A 43 -1.29 7.97 -0.18
CA GLY A 43 -1.98 9.11 -0.78
C GLY A 43 -1.22 9.74 -1.96
N ILE A 44 0.10 9.77 -1.93
CA ILE A 44 0.96 10.22 -3.04
C ILE A 44 0.96 9.19 -4.16
N GLN A 45 1.02 7.90 -3.85
CA GLN A 45 0.96 6.82 -4.85
C GLN A 45 -0.37 6.83 -5.60
N VAL A 46 -1.49 6.98 -4.89
CA VAL A 46 -2.82 7.10 -5.53
C VAL A 46 -2.90 8.33 -6.42
N ALA A 47 -2.32 9.46 -6.02
CA ALA A 47 -2.24 10.65 -6.86
C ALA A 47 -1.43 10.40 -8.15
N ALA A 48 -0.28 9.74 -8.05
CA ALA A 48 0.55 9.39 -9.20
C ALA A 48 -0.17 8.42 -10.17
N ILE A 49 -0.91 7.43 -9.63
CA ILE A 49 -1.74 6.51 -10.42
C ILE A 49 -2.84 7.30 -11.16
N ALA A 50 -3.56 8.18 -10.48
CA ALA A 50 -4.64 8.99 -11.08
C ALA A 50 -4.12 9.89 -12.21
N GLU A 51 -2.96 10.54 -12.01
CA GLU A 51 -2.32 11.36 -13.04
C GLU A 51 -1.88 10.56 -14.27
N ARG A 52 -1.42 9.32 -14.08
CA ARG A 52 -1.08 8.41 -15.17
C ARG A 52 -2.30 8.03 -15.99
N TYR A 53 -3.41 7.64 -15.34
CA TYR A 53 -4.67 7.34 -16.03
C TYR A 53 -5.19 8.55 -16.81
N LYS A 54 -5.15 9.73 -16.24
CA LYS A 54 -5.56 10.97 -16.90
C LYS A 54 -4.74 11.24 -18.16
N ARG A 55 -3.42 11.08 -18.11
CA ARG A 55 -2.53 11.24 -19.28
C ARG A 55 -2.83 10.22 -20.37
N GLN A 56 -3.02 8.95 -20.02
CA GLN A 56 -3.38 7.91 -20.99
C GLN A 56 -4.71 8.19 -21.68
N MET A 57 -5.72 8.61 -20.91
CA MET A 57 -7.03 8.98 -21.45
C MET A 57 -6.95 10.19 -22.39
N MET A 58 -6.17 11.22 -22.04
CA MET A 58 -5.96 12.38 -22.91
C MET A 58 -5.25 11.99 -24.21
N ALA A 59 -4.22 11.14 -24.15
CA ALA A 59 -3.53 10.64 -25.33
C ALA A 59 -4.46 9.84 -26.25
N GLN A 60 -5.33 9.00 -25.71
CA GLN A 60 -6.33 8.26 -26.50
C GLN A 60 -7.36 9.18 -27.14
N MET A 61 -7.83 10.21 -26.42
CA MET A 61 -8.74 11.23 -26.98
C MET A 61 -8.09 12.01 -28.13
N GLN A 62 -6.83 12.41 -27.99
CA GLN A 62 -6.08 13.11 -29.05
C GLN A 62 -5.87 12.20 -30.28
N ALA A 63 -5.53 10.93 -30.07
CA ALA A 63 -5.39 9.96 -31.16
C ALA A 63 -6.72 9.73 -31.89
N ALA A 64 -7.84 9.68 -31.19
CA ALA A 64 -9.17 9.55 -31.76
C ALA A 64 -9.59 10.80 -32.56
N GLN A 65 -9.19 12.01 -32.12
CA GLN A 65 -9.47 13.27 -32.84
C GLN A 65 -8.59 13.48 -34.06
N SER A 66 -7.38 12.90 -34.10
CA SER A 66 -6.45 13.04 -35.24
C SER A 66 -6.78 12.15 -36.44
N GLY A 67 -7.91 11.47 -36.45
CA GLY A 67 -8.48 10.83 -37.65
C GLY A 67 -7.72 9.61 -38.17
N GLY A 68 -7.02 8.90 -37.32
CA GLY A 68 -6.45 7.59 -37.63
C GLY A 68 -7.57 6.54 -37.76
N ASN A 69 -8.01 6.24 -38.96
CA ASN A 69 -8.90 5.13 -39.26
C ASN A 69 -8.17 3.82 -38.93
N SER A 70 -8.25 3.35 -37.69
CA SER A 70 -7.93 1.97 -37.38
C SER A 70 -9.11 1.10 -37.80
N ALA A 71 -8.97 0.45 -38.93
CA ALA A 71 -9.93 -0.48 -39.51
C ALA A 71 -9.96 -1.82 -38.74
N ASP A 72 -9.79 -1.80 -37.47
CA ASP A 72 -9.97 -2.95 -36.60
C ASP A 72 -10.68 -2.54 -35.34
N GLY A 73 -11.92 -3.02 -35.15
CA GLY A 73 -12.80 -2.70 -34.02
C GLY A 73 -12.36 -3.28 -32.67
N SER A 74 -11.08 -3.45 -32.43
CA SER A 74 -10.53 -3.83 -31.13
C SER A 74 -10.47 -2.62 -30.21
N VAL A 75 -11.51 -2.48 -29.39
CA VAL A 75 -11.49 -1.63 -28.18
C VAL A 75 -10.49 -2.24 -27.22
N GLN A 76 -9.25 -1.82 -27.31
CA GLN A 76 -8.24 -2.19 -26.32
C GLN A 76 -8.60 -1.52 -25.00
N VAL A 77 -8.79 -2.40 -24.00
CA VAL A 77 -8.99 -2.11 -22.57
C VAL A 77 -10.21 -1.22 -22.29
N GLY A 78 -11.36 -1.86 -22.22
CA GLY A 78 -12.66 -1.25 -21.94
C GLY A 78 -12.80 -0.57 -20.58
N ILE A 79 -12.18 0.58 -20.42
CA ILE A 79 -12.70 1.55 -19.46
C ILE A 79 -13.93 2.15 -20.16
N ASN A 80 -15.10 1.67 -19.76
CA ASN A 80 -16.34 2.29 -20.20
C ASN A 80 -16.45 3.65 -19.48
N LEU A 81 -15.94 4.70 -20.15
CA LEU A 81 -15.92 6.07 -19.62
C LEU A 81 -17.31 6.51 -19.18
N GLN A 82 -18.34 6.16 -19.94
CA GLN A 82 -19.73 6.47 -19.61
C GLN A 82 -20.13 5.79 -18.30
N LYS A 83 -19.86 4.50 -18.13
CA LYS A 83 -20.15 3.76 -16.89
C LYS A 83 -19.36 4.32 -15.69
N MET A 84 -18.13 4.75 -15.91
CA MET A 84 -17.32 5.39 -14.86
C MET A 84 -17.92 6.75 -14.45
N MET A 85 -18.34 7.58 -15.41
CA MET A 85 -19.01 8.86 -15.14
C MET A 85 -20.37 8.66 -14.46
N GLU A 86 -21.15 7.68 -14.88
CA GLU A 86 -22.41 7.29 -14.22
C GLU A 86 -22.17 6.84 -12.78
N GLY A 87 -21.15 6.02 -12.54
CA GLY A 87 -20.74 5.60 -11.20
C GLY A 87 -20.31 6.76 -10.31
N GLN A 88 -19.51 7.69 -10.84
CA GLN A 88 -19.10 8.90 -10.10
C GLN A 88 -20.31 9.78 -9.76
N LYS A 89 -21.23 9.95 -10.70
CA LYS A 89 -22.45 10.74 -10.48
C LYS A 89 -23.37 10.10 -9.44
N ALA A 90 -23.51 8.76 -9.47
CA ALA A 90 -24.30 8.02 -8.47
C ALA A 90 -23.64 8.16 -7.09
N ALA A 91 -22.32 7.96 -6.98
CA ALA A 91 -21.60 8.12 -5.73
C ALA A 91 -21.69 9.57 -5.18
N ALA A 92 -21.63 10.58 -6.04
CA ALA A 92 -21.79 11.98 -5.62
C ALA A 92 -23.20 12.23 -5.06
N ALA A 93 -24.24 11.65 -5.66
CA ALA A 93 -25.62 11.76 -5.17
C ALA A 93 -25.79 11.07 -3.79
N GLU A 94 -25.26 9.88 -3.62
CA GLU A 94 -25.26 9.16 -2.33
C GLU A 94 -24.46 9.91 -1.26
N ASN A 95 -23.30 10.43 -1.61
CA ASN A 95 -22.49 11.23 -0.69
C ASN A 95 -23.21 12.49 -0.23
N LEU A 96 -23.92 13.17 -1.15
CA LEU A 96 -24.68 14.37 -0.84
C LEU A 96 -25.84 14.05 0.13
N GLU A 97 -26.50 12.92 -0.06
CA GLU A 97 -27.60 12.46 0.81
C GLU A 97 -27.10 12.09 2.20
N VAL A 98 -25.98 11.34 2.30
CA VAL A 98 -25.48 10.79 3.56
C VAL A 98 -24.61 11.79 4.33
N PHE A 99 -23.75 12.52 3.64
CA PHE A 99 -22.70 13.36 4.23
C PHE A 99 -22.88 14.86 3.98
N GLY A 100 -23.85 15.26 3.15
CA GLY A 100 -24.09 16.66 2.78
C GLY A 100 -23.02 17.27 1.85
N VAL A 101 -22.19 16.43 1.22
CA VAL A 101 -21.14 16.84 0.28
C VAL A 101 -21.10 15.86 -0.89
N GLU A 102 -20.84 16.34 -2.11
CA GLU A 102 -20.78 15.48 -3.31
C GLU A 102 -19.51 14.58 -3.31
N LYS A 103 -18.43 15.03 -2.71
CA LYS A 103 -17.17 14.31 -2.64
C LYS A 103 -16.73 14.12 -1.20
N VAL A 104 -16.63 12.88 -0.78
CA VAL A 104 -16.08 12.50 0.51
C VAL A 104 -14.60 12.18 0.34
N GLU A 105 -13.79 12.83 1.14
CA GLU A 105 -12.35 12.57 1.19
C GLU A 105 -12.01 11.85 2.50
N ASN A 106 -11.18 10.83 2.39
CA ASN A 106 -10.76 10.01 3.52
C ASN A 106 -9.25 9.70 3.42
N PHE A 107 -8.74 8.83 4.28
CA PHE A 107 -7.32 8.49 4.32
C PHE A 107 -6.81 7.75 3.06
N THR A 108 -7.70 7.16 2.25
CA THR A 108 -7.35 6.54 0.96
C THR A 108 -7.42 7.51 -0.21
N SER A 109 -7.83 8.76 0.02
CA SER A 109 -7.91 9.77 -1.03
C SER A 109 -6.51 10.25 -1.42
N MET A 110 -6.42 10.75 -2.66
CA MET A 110 -5.19 11.39 -3.14
C MET A 110 -4.79 12.54 -2.21
N ARG A 111 -3.49 12.67 -1.96
CA ARG A 111 -2.93 13.80 -1.23
C ARG A 111 -2.07 14.68 -2.12
N THR A 112 -2.01 15.97 -1.77
CA THR A 112 -1.00 16.90 -2.27
C THR A 112 0.33 16.68 -1.53
N ARG A 113 1.41 17.28 -2.00
CA ARG A 113 2.69 17.26 -1.27
C ARG A 113 2.60 17.99 0.06
N GLU A 114 1.81 19.04 0.14
CA GLU A 114 1.54 19.78 1.38
C GLU A 114 0.80 18.89 2.38
N GLY A 115 -0.26 18.20 1.93
CA GLY A 115 -0.99 17.23 2.76
C GLY A 115 -0.12 16.07 3.23
N ASP A 116 0.84 15.63 2.42
CA ASP A 116 1.78 14.58 2.80
C ASP A 116 2.77 15.06 3.89
N LEU A 117 3.22 16.31 3.84
CA LEU A 117 4.03 16.90 4.92
C LEU A 117 3.23 17.03 6.22
N LEU A 118 1.92 17.26 6.16
CA LEU A 118 1.06 17.26 7.35
C LEU A 118 0.96 15.85 7.97
N ILE A 119 0.89 14.80 7.16
CA ILE A 119 0.95 13.41 7.62
C ILE A 119 2.25 13.14 8.39
N LEU A 120 3.38 13.54 7.83
CA LEU A 120 4.68 13.36 8.48
C LEU A 120 4.77 14.13 9.80
N LYS A 121 4.27 15.36 9.82
CA LYS A 121 4.17 16.14 11.06
C LYS A 121 3.22 15.51 12.08
N ALA A 122 2.11 14.89 11.61
CA ALA A 122 1.19 14.16 12.47
C ALA A 122 1.88 12.95 13.12
N HIS A 123 2.67 12.20 12.35
CA HIS A 123 3.51 11.12 12.86
C HIS A 123 4.48 11.60 13.95
N GLU A 124 5.26 12.67 13.69
CA GLU A 124 6.22 13.21 14.65
C GLU A 124 5.54 13.64 15.97
N LEU A 125 4.39 14.33 15.87
CA LEU A 125 3.65 14.75 17.07
C LEU A 125 3.07 13.56 17.83
N ALA A 126 2.50 12.57 17.12
CA ALA A 126 2.00 11.33 17.71
C ALA A 126 3.11 10.57 18.45
N LYS A 127 4.27 10.40 17.82
CA LYS A 127 5.45 9.78 18.46
C LYS A 127 5.85 10.50 19.72
N LYS A 128 5.85 11.83 19.71
CA LYS A 128 6.16 12.65 20.89
C LYS A 128 5.17 12.40 22.02
N GLU A 129 3.86 12.36 21.75
CA GLU A 129 2.82 12.07 22.76
C GLU A 129 2.99 10.67 23.35
N ILE A 130 3.23 9.65 22.48
CA ILE A 130 3.44 8.28 22.94
C ILE A 130 4.66 8.20 23.87
N LYS A 131 5.80 8.74 23.43
CA LYS A 131 7.05 8.68 24.19
C LYS A 131 7.01 9.49 25.49
N ALA A 132 6.20 10.53 25.57
CA ALA A 132 6.00 11.31 26.80
C ALA A 132 5.27 10.52 27.89
N LEU A 133 4.31 9.69 27.52
CA LEU A 133 3.51 8.89 28.44
C LEU A 133 4.15 7.51 28.72
N TYR A 134 4.65 6.85 27.67
CA TYR A 134 5.22 5.51 27.73
C TYR A 134 6.52 5.44 26.88
N PRO A 135 7.67 5.81 27.47
CA PRO A 135 8.95 5.89 26.76
C PRO A 135 9.41 4.55 26.12
N ASP A 136 9.00 3.43 26.70
CA ASP A 136 9.40 2.09 26.28
C ASP A 136 8.62 1.57 25.07
N ILE A 137 7.46 2.15 24.75
CA ILE A 137 6.71 1.76 23.55
C ILE A 137 7.55 2.07 22.31
N LYS A 138 7.71 1.06 21.45
CA LYS A 138 8.38 1.20 20.17
C LYS A 138 7.45 1.86 19.16
N VAL A 139 7.92 2.90 18.48
CA VAL A 139 7.11 3.70 17.57
C VAL A 139 7.74 3.75 16.18
N GLY A 140 6.93 3.52 15.18
CA GLY A 140 7.26 3.66 13.76
C GLY A 140 6.01 3.99 12.95
N LEU A 141 6.15 4.01 11.65
CA LEU A 141 5.02 4.02 10.70
C LEU A 141 5.21 2.93 9.65
N THR A 142 4.24 2.73 8.76
CA THR A 142 4.41 1.78 7.66
C THR A 142 4.42 2.49 6.31
N LEU A 143 5.19 1.93 5.37
CA LEU A 143 5.26 2.36 3.98
C LEU A 143 4.94 1.19 3.05
N SER A 144 4.11 1.47 2.04
CA SER A 144 3.89 0.59 0.91
C SER A 144 5.01 0.81 -0.11
N LEU A 145 5.85 -0.20 -0.31
CA LEU A 145 7.07 -0.09 -1.11
C LEU A 145 7.09 -1.12 -2.23
N HIS A 146 7.42 -0.68 -3.43
CA HIS A 146 7.60 -1.56 -4.58
C HIS A 146 9.07 -1.90 -4.80
N ASP A 147 9.34 -3.12 -5.27
CA ASP A 147 10.65 -3.43 -5.84
C ASP A 147 10.75 -2.75 -7.22
N ILE A 148 11.21 -1.50 -7.19
CA ILE A 148 11.33 -0.64 -8.37
C ILE A 148 12.55 -1.10 -9.16
N GLN A 149 12.31 -1.70 -10.34
CA GLN A 149 13.32 -2.26 -11.24
C GLN A 149 13.39 -1.45 -12.55
N PRO A 150 14.46 -0.63 -12.74
CA PRO A 150 14.63 0.11 -13.99
C PRO A 150 14.90 -0.84 -15.17
N GLN A 151 14.27 -0.55 -16.30
CA GLN A 151 14.64 -1.08 -17.61
C GLN A 151 15.65 -0.17 -18.29
N GLU A 152 16.14 -0.52 -19.49
CA GLU A 152 17.32 0.09 -20.14
C GLU A 152 17.40 1.63 -20.07
N ASP A 153 16.28 2.33 -20.22
CA ASP A 153 16.19 3.80 -20.21
C ASP A 153 15.49 4.37 -18.97
N GLY A 154 15.14 3.51 -18.00
CA GLY A 154 14.30 3.84 -16.84
C GLY A 154 15.04 4.27 -15.58
N MET A 155 16.37 4.32 -15.55
CA MET A 155 17.18 4.54 -14.34
C MET A 155 16.81 5.84 -13.61
N GLU A 156 16.77 6.96 -14.30
CA GLU A 156 16.46 8.28 -13.69
C GLU A 156 15.02 8.30 -13.16
N ARG A 157 14.11 7.68 -13.91
CA ARG A 157 12.71 7.58 -13.50
C ARG A 157 12.53 6.68 -12.29
N ALA A 158 13.16 5.53 -12.26
CA ALA A 158 13.14 4.60 -11.13
C ALA A 158 13.72 5.23 -9.86
N LYS A 159 14.80 6.01 -10.00
CA LYS A 159 15.35 6.78 -8.89
C LYS A 159 14.34 7.78 -8.35
N LYS A 160 13.67 8.54 -9.22
CA LYS A 160 12.63 9.50 -8.83
C LYS A 160 11.46 8.81 -8.12
N GLU A 161 11.01 7.66 -8.59
CA GLU A 161 9.93 6.92 -7.94
C GLU A 161 10.33 6.40 -6.56
N TRP A 162 11.56 5.92 -6.40
CA TRP A 162 12.09 5.55 -5.09
C TRP A 162 12.23 6.75 -4.16
N ASP A 163 12.68 7.89 -4.68
CA ASP A 163 12.76 9.13 -3.92
C ASP A 163 11.37 9.56 -3.43
N GLU A 164 10.32 9.35 -4.21
CA GLU A 164 8.93 9.64 -3.83
C GLU A 164 8.33 8.61 -2.87
N GLU A 165 8.61 7.31 -3.05
CA GLU A 165 8.03 6.25 -2.20
C GLU A 165 8.73 6.11 -0.85
N PHE A 166 10.04 6.37 -0.76
CA PHE A 166 10.83 6.10 0.43
C PHE A 166 11.71 7.27 0.89
N MET A 167 12.60 7.81 0.03
CA MET A 167 13.58 8.81 0.46
C MET A 167 12.94 10.10 0.96
N HIS A 168 11.76 10.46 0.43
CA HIS A 168 10.96 11.58 0.91
C HIS A 168 10.56 11.45 2.39
N TYR A 169 10.33 10.22 2.87
CA TYR A 169 9.91 9.91 4.24
C TYR A 169 11.09 9.79 5.19
N LEU A 170 12.26 9.38 4.69
CA LEU A 170 13.43 9.05 5.49
C LEU A 170 13.84 10.14 6.50
N PRO A 171 13.87 11.45 6.18
CA PRO A 171 14.21 12.49 7.15
C PRO A 171 13.35 12.52 8.40
N TYR A 172 12.09 12.07 8.31
CA TYR A 172 11.10 12.10 9.38
C TYR A 172 11.06 10.81 10.20
N ILE A 173 11.49 9.69 9.60
CA ILE A 173 11.40 8.35 10.21
C ILE A 173 12.76 7.78 10.63
N LYS A 174 13.89 8.39 10.23
CA LYS A 174 15.24 7.85 10.49
C LYS A 174 15.56 7.60 11.96
N ASP A 175 14.87 8.32 12.86
CA ASP A 175 15.01 8.22 14.31
C ASP A 175 13.85 7.44 14.95
N ASP A 176 13.06 6.73 14.16
CA ASP A 176 12.03 5.82 14.66
C ASP A 176 12.66 4.53 15.21
N ASP A 177 11.95 3.88 16.13
CA ASP A 177 12.40 2.61 16.67
C ASP A 177 12.39 1.50 15.61
N PHE A 178 11.48 1.60 14.63
CA PHE A 178 11.35 0.65 13.53
C PHE A 178 10.65 1.26 12.32
N LEU A 179 10.76 0.60 11.17
CA LEU A 179 9.97 0.85 9.98
C LEU A 179 9.15 -0.39 9.63
N GLY A 180 7.84 -0.20 9.41
CA GLY A 180 6.96 -1.20 8.83
C GLY A 180 7.08 -1.19 7.30
N VAL A 181 7.49 -2.32 6.73
CA VAL A 181 7.63 -2.50 5.28
C VAL A 181 6.45 -3.33 4.78
N GLN A 182 5.76 -2.81 3.76
CA GLN A 182 4.69 -3.50 3.07
C GLN A 182 5.04 -3.64 1.60
N ASN A 183 5.02 -4.87 1.09
CA ASN A 183 5.37 -5.14 -0.30
C ASN A 183 4.57 -6.32 -0.84
N TYR A 184 4.08 -6.21 -2.05
CA TYR A 184 3.25 -7.22 -2.72
C TYR A 184 3.82 -7.70 -4.04
N THR A 185 4.63 -6.87 -4.71
CA THR A 185 5.17 -7.16 -6.04
C THR A 185 6.29 -6.21 -6.42
N ARG A 186 6.77 -6.30 -7.65
CA ARG A 186 7.70 -5.35 -8.27
C ARG A 186 7.00 -4.36 -9.19
N SER A 187 7.72 -3.32 -9.58
CA SER A 187 7.37 -2.38 -10.65
C SER A 187 8.52 -2.26 -11.64
N LEU A 188 8.25 -2.56 -12.91
CA LEU A 188 9.21 -2.35 -13.99
C LEU A 188 9.08 -0.91 -14.48
N ILE A 189 10.19 -0.18 -14.54
CA ILE A 189 10.19 1.25 -14.84
C ILE A 189 11.00 1.55 -16.10
N GLY A 190 10.33 2.09 -17.11
CA GLY A 190 10.95 2.69 -18.30
C GLY A 190 11.10 4.20 -18.17
N ALA A 191 11.53 4.89 -19.23
CA ALA A 191 11.75 6.33 -19.25
C ALA A 191 10.51 7.14 -18.86
N ASP A 192 9.33 6.70 -19.29
CA ASP A 192 8.05 7.39 -19.07
C ASP A 192 7.31 6.96 -17.78
N GLY A 193 7.86 6.01 -17.03
CA GLY A 193 7.30 5.47 -15.78
C GLY A 193 7.05 3.98 -15.83
N GLN A 194 6.08 3.49 -15.03
CA GLN A 194 5.80 2.07 -14.90
C GLN A 194 5.36 1.44 -16.23
N LEU A 195 6.04 0.36 -16.58
CA LEU A 195 5.73 -0.48 -17.72
C LEU A 195 4.60 -1.48 -17.40
N PRO A 196 3.92 -2.01 -18.43
CA PRO A 196 3.04 -3.18 -18.28
C PRO A 196 3.79 -4.37 -17.71
N ASN A 197 3.05 -5.30 -17.09
CA ASN A 197 3.62 -6.60 -16.74
C ASN A 197 4.17 -7.29 -17.99
N PRO A 198 5.25 -8.09 -17.86
CA PRO A 198 5.81 -8.83 -18.99
C PRO A 198 4.79 -9.75 -19.65
N ASP A 199 4.92 -9.95 -20.96
CA ASP A 199 4.09 -10.90 -21.68
C ASP A 199 4.23 -12.31 -21.09
N GLY A 200 3.09 -12.93 -20.77
CA GLY A 200 3.05 -14.27 -20.16
C GLY A 200 3.37 -14.30 -18.66
N ALA A 201 3.54 -13.15 -18.01
CA ALA A 201 3.68 -13.09 -16.56
C ALA A 201 2.47 -13.68 -15.84
N GLU A 202 2.70 -14.45 -14.79
CA GLU A 202 1.62 -14.89 -13.90
C GLU A 202 1.09 -13.70 -13.10
N LEU A 203 -0.23 -13.48 -13.17
CA LEU A 203 -0.88 -12.36 -12.52
C LEU A 203 -1.75 -12.82 -11.35
N THR A 204 -1.80 -12.00 -10.32
CA THR A 204 -2.71 -12.13 -9.16
C THR A 204 -4.11 -11.62 -9.50
N GLN A 205 -5.09 -11.84 -8.62
CA GLN A 205 -6.43 -11.25 -8.76
C GLN A 205 -6.41 -9.71 -8.77
N MET A 206 -5.37 -9.09 -8.20
CA MET A 206 -5.16 -7.64 -8.25
C MET A 206 -4.48 -7.16 -9.54
N ASN A 207 -4.19 -8.05 -10.49
CA ASN A 207 -3.36 -7.81 -11.68
C ASN A 207 -1.90 -7.40 -11.35
N TYR A 208 -1.42 -7.74 -10.16
CA TYR A 208 -0.01 -7.66 -9.85
C TYR A 208 0.71 -8.87 -10.43
N GLU A 209 1.97 -8.70 -10.83
CA GLU A 209 2.80 -9.83 -11.18
C GLU A 209 3.06 -10.70 -9.95
N PHE A 210 3.00 -12.03 -10.10
CA PHE A 210 3.44 -12.96 -9.08
C PHE A 210 4.97 -12.88 -8.95
N TYR A 211 5.44 -12.08 -8.00
CA TYR A 211 6.88 -11.82 -7.83
C TYR A 211 7.26 -11.73 -6.34
N PRO A 212 7.25 -12.85 -5.60
CA PRO A 212 7.49 -12.88 -4.16
C PRO A 212 8.93 -12.48 -3.76
N GLU A 213 9.91 -12.54 -4.67
CA GLU A 213 11.30 -12.10 -4.47
C GLU A 213 11.39 -10.58 -4.20
N ALA A 214 10.38 -9.82 -4.59
CA ALA A 214 10.33 -8.38 -4.39
C ALA A 214 10.57 -7.97 -2.93
N LEU A 215 10.06 -8.77 -1.97
CA LEU A 215 10.20 -8.47 -0.55
C LEU A 215 11.66 -8.43 -0.11
N GLU A 216 12.47 -9.43 -0.49
CA GLU A 216 13.90 -9.45 -0.18
C GLU A 216 14.61 -8.22 -0.77
N HIS A 217 14.33 -7.91 -2.03
CA HIS A 217 14.94 -6.77 -2.73
C HIS A 217 14.61 -5.45 -2.03
N VAL A 218 13.35 -5.25 -1.63
CA VAL A 218 12.91 -4.04 -0.92
C VAL A 218 13.56 -3.93 0.45
N LEU A 219 13.60 -5.01 1.24
CA LEU A 219 14.25 -5.01 2.55
C LEU A 219 15.73 -4.64 2.44
N ARG A 220 16.46 -5.22 1.48
CA ARG A 220 17.87 -4.89 1.22
C ARG A 220 18.05 -3.45 0.75
N LYS A 221 17.13 -2.92 -0.01
CA LYS A 221 17.19 -1.55 -0.51
C LYS A 221 16.94 -0.54 0.61
N VAL A 222 15.91 -0.76 1.43
CA VAL A 222 15.58 0.06 2.61
C VAL A 222 16.72 0.09 3.61
N ALA A 223 17.31 -1.06 3.91
CA ALA A 223 18.39 -1.18 4.90
C ALA A 223 19.69 -0.43 4.55
N LYS A 224 19.83 0.08 3.32
CA LYS A 224 20.96 0.93 2.94
C LYS A 224 20.90 2.31 3.61
N ASP A 225 19.69 2.80 3.87
CA ASP A 225 19.45 4.18 4.30
C ASP A 225 18.71 4.26 5.65
N PHE A 226 17.89 3.27 6.00
CA PHE A 226 17.22 3.15 7.30
C PHE A 226 17.94 2.12 8.18
N HIS A 227 18.35 2.51 9.38
CA HIS A 227 19.19 1.70 10.25
C HIS A 227 18.50 1.18 11.53
N GLY A 228 17.19 1.46 11.68
CA GLY A 228 16.36 0.88 12.73
C GLY A 228 15.90 -0.54 12.39
N ASP A 229 15.10 -1.13 13.29
CA ASP A 229 14.51 -2.45 13.06
C ASP A 229 13.51 -2.42 11.90
N LEU A 230 13.47 -3.49 11.10
CA LEU A 230 12.54 -3.67 9.99
C LEU A 230 11.46 -4.70 10.36
N TYR A 231 10.22 -4.33 10.19
CA TYR A 231 9.08 -5.21 10.38
C TYR A 231 8.33 -5.34 9.07
N VAL A 232 8.22 -6.56 8.53
CA VAL A 232 7.32 -6.80 7.40
C VAL A 232 5.90 -6.79 7.95
N THR A 233 5.24 -5.65 7.84
CA THR A 233 3.89 -5.43 8.40
C THR A 233 2.79 -5.91 7.48
N GLU A 234 3.06 -5.99 6.17
CA GLU A 234 2.19 -6.64 5.21
C GLU A 234 2.99 -7.23 4.04
N ASN A 235 2.66 -8.46 3.69
CA ASN A 235 3.09 -9.12 2.46
C ASN A 235 2.10 -10.24 2.16
N GLY A 236 1.67 -10.39 0.91
CA GLY A 236 0.67 -11.39 0.58
C GLY A 236 0.25 -11.36 -0.88
N ILE A 237 -0.71 -12.22 -1.19
CA ILE A 237 -1.21 -12.42 -2.55
C ILE A 237 -2.72 -12.64 -2.57
N ALA A 238 -3.42 -11.94 -3.48
CA ALA A 238 -4.80 -12.25 -3.81
C ALA A 238 -4.84 -13.35 -4.87
N THR A 239 -5.24 -14.54 -4.46
CA THR A 239 -5.37 -15.70 -5.36
C THR A 239 -6.42 -16.68 -4.85
N ALA A 240 -7.19 -17.28 -5.78
CA ALA A 240 -8.09 -18.38 -5.47
C ALA A 240 -7.34 -19.72 -5.32
N ASP A 241 -6.14 -19.82 -5.85
CA ASP A 241 -5.28 -21.01 -5.76
C ASP A 241 -4.37 -20.92 -4.54
N ASP A 242 -4.70 -21.67 -3.49
CA ASP A 242 -3.93 -21.65 -2.24
C ASP A 242 -2.52 -22.25 -2.38
N THR A 243 -2.27 -23.09 -3.38
CA THR A 243 -0.92 -23.62 -3.65
C THR A 243 0.02 -22.49 -4.09
N ARG A 244 -0.51 -21.51 -4.84
CA ARG A 244 0.25 -20.31 -5.22
C ARG A 244 0.52 -19.41 -4.03
N ARG A 245 -0.44 -19.32 -3.08
CA ARG A 245 -0.21 -18.58 -1.83
C ARG A 245 0.89 -19.23 -0.99
N VAL A 246 0.90 -20.57 -0.87
CA VAL A 246 2.00 -21.30 -0.21
C VAL A 246 3.34 -20.99 -0.88
N ALA A 247 3.42 -21.07 -2.20
CA ALA A 247 4.66 -20.78 -2.94
C ALA A 247 5.12 -19.33 -2.75
N PHE A 248 4.19 -18.38 -2.72
CA PHE A 248 4.48 -16.96 -2.46
C PHE A 248 5.07 -16.77 -1.07
N ILE A 249 4.42 -17.31 -0.05
CA ILE A 249 4.87 -17.21 1.35
C ILE A 249 6.24 -17.86 1.53
N ASP A 250 6.45 -19.06 0.97
CA ASP A 250 7.73 -19.77 1.07
C ASP A 250 8.90 -18.96 0.51
N THR A 251 8.72 -18.41 -0.69
CA THR A 251 9.75 -17.59 -1.34
C THR A 251 10.02 -16.30 -0.54
N ALA A 252 8.96 -15.61 -0.12
CA ALA A 252 9.09 -14.39 0.67
C ALA A 252 9.84 -14.63 2.00
N LEU A 253 9.50 -15.71 2.72
CA LEU A 253 10.15 -16.06 3.99
C LEU A 253 11.61 -16.49 3.79
N LYS A 254 11.94 -17.23 2.73
CA LYS A 254 13.33 -17.52 2.36
C LYS A 254 14.14 -16.27 2.12
N GLY A 255 13.55 -15.26 1.44
CA GLY A 255 14.17 -13.94 1.26
C GLY A 255 14.42 -13.22 2.57
N ILE A 256 13.47 -13.27 3.51
CA ILE A 256 13.65 -12.71 4.86
C ILE A 256 14.81 -13.40 5.59
N VAL A 257 14.87 -14.74 5.58
CA VAL A 257 15.97 -15.49 6.22
C VAL A 257 17.31 -15.12 5.58
N SER A 258 17.36 -14.97 4.25
CA SER A 258 18.55 -14.48 3.54
C SER A 258 18.97 -13.11 4.06
N CYS A 259 18.04 -12.16 4.21
CA CYS A 259 18.32 -10.84 4.78
C CYS A 259 18.89 -10.92 6.22
N ILE A 260 18.26 -11.73 7.08
CA ILE A 260 18.70 -11.92 8.48
C ILE A 260 20.11 -12.52 8.53
N ASN A 261 20.40 -13.53 7.70
CA ASN A 261 21.73 -14.16 7.62
C ASN A 261 22.81 -13.16 7.18
N ASP A 262 22.45 -12.18 6.37
CA ASP A 262 23.35 -11.09 5.95
C ASP A 262 23.41 -9.94 6.97
N GLY A 263 22.75 -10.09 8.13
CA GLY A 263 22.81 -9.14 9.24
C GLY A 263 21.79 -7.99 9.18
N LEU A 264 20.80 -8.04 8.30
CA LEU A 264 19.72 -7.04 8.28
C LEU A 264 18.81 -7.20 9.51
N PRO A 265 18.38 -6.09 10.14
CA PRO A 265 17.61 -6.12 11.38
C PRO A 265 16.11 -6.42 11.15
N VAL A 266 15.78 -7.44 10.37
CA VAL A 266 14.39 -7.87 10.14
C VAL A 266 13.89 -8.65 11.34
N LYS A 267 12.77 -8.22 11.95
CA LYS A 267 12.28 -8.74 13.23
C LYS A 267 10.99 -9.55 13.13
N SER A 268 10.14 -9.28 12.14
CA SER A 268 8.85 -9.95 12.02
C SER A 268 8.36 -10.02 10.60
N TYR A 269 7.39 -10.91 10.39
CA TYR A 269 6.63 -11.05 9.15
C TYR A 269 5.15 -11.20 9.49
N PHE A 270 4.32 -10.34 8.90
CA PHE A 270 2.87 -10.43 8.97
C PHE A 270 2.31 -10.63 7.56
N HIS A 271 1.57 -11.72 7.39
CA HIS A 271 0.92 -12.00 6.12
C HIS A 271 -0.39 -11.22 5.97
N TRP A 272 -0.57 -10.56 4.84
CA TRP A 272 -1.85 -9.98 4.47
C TRP A 272 -2.64 -10.96 3.60
N SER A 273 -3.69 -11.59 4.17
CA SER A 273 -4.29 -11.32 5.47
C SER A 273 -4.68 -12.62 6.17
N LEU A 274 -5.07 -12.57 7.44
CA LEU A 274 -5.55 -13.75 8.15
C LEU A 274 -6.87 -14.26 7.59
N LEU A 275 -7.82 -13.34 7.36
CA LEU A 275 -9.17 -13.65 6.84
C LEU A 275 -9.35 -13.03 5.47
N ASP A 276 -10.09 -13.72 4.57
CA ASP A 276 -10.62 -13.01 3.40
C ASP A 276 -11.48 -11.84 3.89
N ASN A 277 -11.17 -10.62 3.43
CA ASN A 277 -11.74 -9.38 3.92
C ASN A 277 -12.30 -8.50 2.81
N PHE A 278 -12.73 -7.31 3.16
CA PHE A 278 -13.18 -6.28 2.22
C PHE A 278 -11.95 -5.54 1.68
N GLU A 279 -11.70 -5.71 0.37
CA GLU A 279 -10.64 -4.98 -0.33
C GLU A 279 -11.19 -3.71 -0.96
N TRP A 280 -10.98 -2.59 -0.34
CA TRP A 280 -11.39 -1.22 -0.71
C TRP A 280 -12.31 -1.10 -1.95
N GLN A 281 -11.76 -0.88 -3.16
CA GLN A 281 -12.53 -0.72 -4.41
C GLN A 281 -12.92 -2.05 -5.08
N LYS A 282 -12.52 -3.17 -4.51
CA LYS A 282 -12.79 -4.53 -5.03
C LYS A 282 -13.85 -5.29 -4.23
N GLY A 283 -14.25 -4.74 -3.08
CA GLY A 283 -15.21 -5.41 -2.20
C GLY A 283 -14.68 -6.75 -1.71
N TYR A 284 -15.50 -7.77 -1.75
CA TYR A 284 -15.15 -9.13 -1.29
C TYR A 284 -14.66 -10.06 -2.41
N SER A 285 -14.30 -9.52 -3.57
CA SER A 285 -13.89 -10.34 -4.71
C SER A 285 -12.43 -10.80 -4.66
N MET A 286 -11.61 -10.18 -3.81
CA MET A 286 -10.19 -10.54 -3.63
C MET A 286 -10.02 -11.50 -2.47
N THR A 287 -9.21 -12.54 -2.67
CA THR A 287 -9.00 -13.60 -1.67
C THR A 287 -7.55 -13.59 -1.20
N PHE A 288 -7.25 -12.70 -0.25
CA PHE A 288 -5.92 -12.60 0.38
C PHE A 288 -5.76 -13.54 1.58
N GLY A 289 -6.87 -13.93 2.21
CA GLY A 289 -6.87 -14.60 3.50
C GLY A 289 -6.19 -15.98 3.52
N LEU A 290 -5.54 -16.28 4.62
CA LEU A 290 -5.15 -17.65 4.99
C LEU A 290 -6.38 -18.49 5.40
N ILE A 291 -7.48 -17.82 5.69
CA ILE A 291 -8.77 -18.40 6.08
C ILE A 291 -9.85 -17.80 5.16
N ALA A 292 -10.56 -18.66 4.44
CA ALA A 292 -11.73 -18.24 3.69
C ALA A 292 -12.92 -17.97 4.62
N VAL A 293 -13.77 -17.00 4.25
CA VAL A 293 -14.96 -16.65 5.03
C VAL A 293 -16.21 -16.77 4.16
N ASP A 294 -17.11 -17.66 4.56
CA ASP A 294 -18.46 -17.70 3.99
C ASP A 294 -19.26 -16.48 4.49
N ARG A 295 -19.58 -15.57 3.60
CA ARG A 295 -20.24 -14.30 3.97
C ARG A 295 -21.66 -14.47 4.45
N SER A 296 -22.34 -15.54 4.05
CA SER A 296 -23.72 -15.81 4.44
C SER A 296 -23.82 -16.37 5.86
N THR A 297 -22.88 -17.20 6.26
CA THR A 297 -22.87 -17.90 7.55
C THR A 297 -21.81 -17.39 8.52
N GLN A 298 -20.87 -16.59 8.04
CA GLN A 298 -19.66 -16.15 8.76
C GLN A 298 -18.76 -17.35 9.18
N THR A 299 -18.93 -18.50 8.55
CA THR A 299 -18.10 -19.68 8.80
C THR A 299 -16.69 -19.44 8.24
N ARG A 300 -15.69 -19.83 9.00
CA ARG A 300 -14.28 -19.70 8.67
C ARG A 300 -13.73 -21.05 8.22
N HIS A 301 -13.07 -21.06 7.08
CA HIS A 301 -12.48 -22.25 6.47
C HIS A 301 -10.97 -22.03 6.35
N PRO A 302 -10.14 -22.56 7.29
CA PRO A 302 -8.69 -22.49 7.19
C PRO A 302 -8.20 -23.14 5.90
N LYS A 303 -7.26 -22.47 5.24
CA LYS A 303 -6.59 -22.98 4.03
C LYS A 303 -5.27 -23.65 4.41
N GLU A 304 -4.67 -24.41 3.48
CA GLU A 304 -3.37 -25.06 3.70
C GLU A 304 -2.25 -24.07 3.99
N SER A 305 -2.31 -22.89 3.37
CA SER A 305 -1.37 -21.80 3.59
C SER A 305 -1.31 -21.33 5.06
N LEU A 306 -2.41 -21.41 5.81
CA LEU A 306 -2.39 -21.13 7.26
C LEU A 306 -1.53 -22.14 8.01
N SER A 307 -1.74 -23.44 7.73
CA SER A 307 -0.94 -24.51 8.34
C SER A 307 0.53 -24.41 7.91
N PHE A 308 0.78 -24.14 6.65
CA PHE A 308 2.13 -23.94 6.11
C PHE A 308 2.87 -22.83 6.86
N LEU A 309 2.28 -21.64 6.98
CA LEU A 309 2.89 -20.52 7.67
C LEU A 309 3.13 -20.82 9.16
N GLY A 310 2.16 -21.49 9.82
CA GLY A 310 2.26 -21.85 11.23
C GLY A 310 3.33 -22.88 11.55
N HIS A 311 3.75 -23.70 10.58
CA HIS A 311 4.78 -24.73 10.73
C HIS A 311 6.07 -24.43 9.95
N TRP A 312 6.19 -23.25 9.38
CA TRP A 312 7.37 -22.89 8.60
C TRP A 312 8.62 -22.93 9.50
N ASN A 313 9.65 -23.67 9.08
CA ASN A 313 10.89 -23.90 9.83
C ASN A 313 10.75 -24.76 11.13
N GLN A 314 9.72 -25.59 11.26
CA GLN A 314 9.66 -26.62 12.31
C GLN A 314 10.32 -27.90 11.88
#